data_8a2df406cc44220b0130f01a5822f84d
#
_entry.id   8a2df406cc44220b0130f01a5822f84d
#
_cell.length_a   1.000
_cell.length_b   1.000
_cell.length_c   1.000
_cell.angle_alpha   90.00
_cell.angle_beta   90.00
_cell.angle_gamma   90.00
#
_symmetry.space_group_name_H-M   'P 1'
#
loop_
_entity.id
_entity.type
_entity.pdbx_description
1 polymer ?
#
loop_
_entity_poly.entity_id
_entity_poly.type
_entity_poly.pdbx_seq_one_letter_code
_entity_poly.pdbx_strand_id
1 'polypeptide(L)'
;EQLPQLTLDIYGKGTEEENLKDQIKRLGCTDYIHLMGQQNLTEVYQDYEAYIAGSTSEGFGLTLLEAVGGGLPIIGFDVCYGNQNFIDEGQNGYKIALDEHMDDKSKIALLAEKIVKLFTQADMEAFHEHSYEKAKGYLTEEVVDKWKNLI
;
A
#
# COMPACT_ATOMS: atom_id res chain seq x y z
N GLU A 1 11.00 3.95 -16.69
CA GLU A 1 11.60 3.23 -17.85
C GLU A 1 11.68 1.72 -17.65
N GLN A 2 11.71 1.19 -16.41
CA GLN A 2 11.75 -0.26 -16.15
C GLN A 2 10.35 -0.91 -16.18
N LEU A 3 9.30 -0.15 -15.89
CA LEU A 3 7.90 -0.59 -15.84
C LEU A 3 7.01 0.40 -16.61
N PRO A 4 7.13 0.48 -17.95
CA PRO A 4 6.46 1.52 -18.74
C PRO A 4 4.92 1.41 -18.77
N GLN A 5 4.37 0.25 -18.40
CA GLN A 5 2.93 0.01 -18.34
C GLN A 5 2.31 0.34 -16.97
N LEU A 6 3.13 0.67 -15.95
CA LEU A 6 2.65 0.91 -14.61
C LEU A 6 1.97 2.27 -14.51
N THR A 7 0.80 2.30 -13.92
CA THR A 7 0.07 3.53 -13.56
C THR A 7 -0.07 3.63 -12.04
N LEU A 8 -0.27 4.84 -11.55
CA LEU A 8 -0.51 5.12 -10.14
C LEU A 8 -1.75 6.00 -9.99
N ASP A 9 -2.76 5.49 -9.32
CA ASP A 9 -3.95 6.22 -8.96
C ASP A 9 -3.90 6.58 -7.47
N ILE A 10 -4.05 7.87 -7.18
CA ILE A 10 -3.98 8.42 -5.82
C ILE A 10 -5.38 8.81 -5.40
N TYR A 11 -5.91 8.11 -4.39
CA TYR A 11 -7.21 8.36 -3.81
C TYR A 11 -7.10 9.21 -2.55
N GLY A 12 -7.98 10.16 -2.42
CA GLY A 12 -8.05 11.04 -1.26
C GLY A 12 -8.38 12.46 -1.60
N LYS A 13 -8.52 13.27 -0.56
CA LYS A 13 -8.76 14.72 -0.65
C LYS A 13 -7.97 15.41 0.44
N GLY A 14 -7.31 16.51 0.10
CA GLY A 14 -6.53 17.28 1.06
C GLY A 14 -6.01 18.59 0.50
N THR A 15 -5.36 19.35 1.37
CA THR A 15 -4.80 20.67 1.03
C THR A 15 -3.67 20.62 0.01
N GLU A 16 -3.04 19.45 -0.14
CA GLU A 16 -1.91 19.23 -1.05
C GLU A 16 -2.32 18.91 -2.50
N GLU A 17 -3.62 18.84 -2.79
CA GLU A 17 -4.11 18.42 -4.11
C GLU A 17 -3.55 19.29 -5.26
N GLU A 18 -3.56 20.61 -5.11
CA GLU A 18 -3.03 21.52 -6.15
C GLU A 18 -1.49 21.38 -6.28
N ASN A 19 -0.80 21.23 -5.16
CA ASN A 19 0.65 20.99 -5.15
C ASN A 19 1.01 19.68 -5.86
N LEU A 20 0.23 18.61 -5.64
CA LEU A 20 0.40 17.33 -6.33
C LEU A 20 0.14 17.45 -7.83
N LYS A 21 -0.92 18.16 -8.24
CA LYS A 21 -1.20 18.43 -9.67
C LYS A 21 -0.04 19.13 -10.35
N ASP A 22 0.50 20.16 -9.72
CA ASP A 22 1.62 20.91 -10.25
C ASP A 22 2.90 20.06 -10.31
N GLN A 23 3.12 19.21 -9.32
CA GLN A 23 4.25 18.29 -9.30
C GLN A 23 4.16 17.25 -10.42
N ILE A 24 2.99 16.63 -10.62
CA ILE A 24 2.74 15.67 -11.70
C ILE A 24 3.02 16.31 -13.07
N LYS A 25 2.52 17.52 -13.32
CA LYS A 25 2.79 18.26 -14.56
C LYS A 25 4.27 18.57 -14.74
N ARG A 26 4.93 19.09 -13.71
CA ARG A 26 6.35 19.46 -13.74
C ARG A 26 7.25 18.27 -14.04
N LEU A 27 6.89 17.08 -13.55
CA LEU A 27 7.62 15.84 -13.77
C LEU A 27 7.25 15.14 -15.08
N GLY A 28 6.24 15.64 -15.81
CA GLY A 28 5.77 15.01 -17.05
C GLY A 28 5.09 13.65 -16.83
N CYS A 29 4.40 13.48 -15.69
CA CYS A 29 3.82 12.20 -15.26
C CYS A 29 2.31 12.11 -15.49
N THR A 30 1.71 13.04 -16.22
CA THR A 30 0.26 13.16 -16.40
C THR A 30 -0.41 11.96 -17.05
N ASP A 31 0.34 11.20 -17.83
CA ASP A 31 -0.20 10.05 -18.57
C ASP A 31 -0.30 8.77 -17.73
N TYR A 32 0.33 8.74 -16.54
CA TYR A 32 0.41 7.53 -15.72
C TYR A 32 0.27 7.77 -14.20
N ILE A 33 0.10 9.03 -13.76
CA ILE A 33 -0.25 9.35 -12.36
C ILE A 33 -1.54 10.17 -12.34
N HIS A 34 -2.56 9.64 -11.67
CA HIS A 34 -3.89 10.24 -11.63
C HIS A 34 -4.32 10.53 -10.20
N LEU A 35 -4.93 11.70 -9.99
CA LEU A 35 -5.58 12.06 -8.74
C LEU A 35 -7.08 11.74 -8.86
N MET A 36 -7.52 10.69 -8.20
CA MET A 36 -8.88 10.16 -8.31
C MET A 36 -9.89 10.81 -7.37
N GLY A 37 -9.40 11.69 -6.47
CA GLY A 37 -10.24 12.32 -5.45
C GLY A 37 -10.71 11.34 -4.38
N GLN A 38 -11.71 11.76 -3.60
CA GLN A 38 -12.27 10.90 -2.54
C GLN A 38 -13.39 10.02 -3.11
N GLN A 39 -13.23 8.71 -2.97
CA GLN A 39 -14.20 7.71 -3.43
C GLN A 39 -14.43 6.63 -2.35
N ASN A 40 -15.51 5.87 -2.50
CA ASN A 40 -15.67 4.62 -1.76
C ASN A 40 -14.84 3.54 -2.44
N LEU A 41 -13.85 3.01 -1.75
CA LEU A 41 -12.87 2.07 -2.32
C LEU A 41 -13.26 0.60 -2.17
N THR A 42 -14.40 0.28 -1.54
CA THR A 42 -14.78 -1.11 -1.23
C THR A 42 -14.76 -2.04 -2.45
N GLU A 43 -15.15 -1.53 -3.63
CA GLU A 43 -15.14 -2.30 -4.88
C GLU A 43 -13.95 -1.95 -5.79
N VAL A 44 -13.14 -0.98 -5.41
CA VAL A 44 -12.06 -0.45 -6.24
C VAL A 44 -10.77 -1.26 -6.10
N TYR A 45 -10.48 -1.79 -4.91
CA TYR A 45 -9.23 -2.51 -4.64
C TYR A 45 -8.99 -3.69 -5.60
N GLN A 46 -10.03 -4.38 -6.04
CA GLN A 46 -9.93 -5.51 -6.97
C GLN A 46 -9.46 -5.15 -8.39
N ASP A 47 -9.46 -3.87 -8.74
CA ASP A 47 -9.03 -3.37 -10.06
C ASP A 47 -7.53 -3.06 -10.10
N TYR A 48 -6.81 -3.26 -8.98
CA TYR A 48 -5.40 -2.95 -8.84
C TYR A 48 -4.56 -4.19 -8.54
N GLU A 49 -3.26 -4.09 -8.85
CA GLU A 49 -2.30 -5.16 -8.59
C GLU A 49 -1.51 -4.98 -7.29
N ALA A 50 -1.45 -3.77 -6.75
CA ALA A 50 -0.73 -3.51 -5.49
C ALA A 50 -1.21 -2.23 -4.82
N TYR A 51 -0.98 -2.12 -3.51
CA TYR A 51 -1.23 -0.93 -2.71
C TYR A 51 0.08 -0.34 -2.20
N ILE A 52 0.23 0.98 -2.29
CA ILE A 52 1.39 1.70 -1.79
C ILE A 52 1.01 2.54 -0.58
N ALA A 53 1.58 2.21 0.56
CA ALA A 53 1.41 2.92 1.83
C ALA A 53 2.57 3.90 2.04
N GLY A 54 2.39 5.16 1.62
CA GLY A 54 3.40 6.22 1.73
C GLY A 54 3.49 6.86 3.12
N SER A 55 2.67 6.46 4.07
CA SER A 55 2.63 7.03 5.43
C SER A 55 3.91 6.68 6.21
N THR A 56 4.47 7.68 6.89
CA THR A 56 5.59 7.52 7.83
C THR A 56 5.15 7.32 9.28
N SER A 57 3.84 7.27 9.52
CA SER A 57 3.21 6.95 10.79
C SER A 57 1.82 6.40 10.50
N GLU A 58 1.48 5.27 11.10
CA GLU A 58 0.19 4.62 10.86
C GLU A 58 -0.31 3.99 12.16
N GLY A 59 -1.56 4.30 12.52
CA GLY A 59 -2.21 3.68 13.66
C GLY A 59 -2.58 2.23 13.39
N PHE A 60 -3.86 1.95 13.22
CA PHE A 60 -4.33 0.62 12.84
C PHE A 60 -4.16 0.35 11.34
N GLY A 61 -4.44 1.35 10.50
CA GLY A 61 -4.36 1.21 9.03
C GLY A 61 -5.59 0.54 8.42
N LEU A 62 -6.76 1.15 8.55
CA LEU A 62 -7.99 0.61 7.95
C LEU A 62 -7.85 0.42 6.43
N THR A 63 -7.20 1.36 5.74
CA THR A 63 -6.95 1.24 4.30
C THR A 63 -6.00 0.09 3.95
N LEU A 64 -5.08 -0.26 4.86
CA LEU A 64 -4.22 -1.44 4.70
C LEU A 64 -5.04 -2.72 4.86
N LEU A 65 -5.93 -2.77 5.87
CA LEU A 65 -6.84 -3.91 6.03
C LEU A 65 -7.77 -4.07 4.83
N GLU A 66 -8.30 -2.98 4.30
CA GLU A 66 -9.12 -2.99 3.10
C GLU A 66 -8.32 -3.48 1.88
N ALA A 67 -7.08 -3.03 1.72
CA ALA A 67 -6.19 -3.45 0.64
C ALA A 67 -5.88 -4.96 0.71
N VAL A 68 -5.50 -5.50 1.87
CA VAL A 68 -5.29 -6.96 2.01
C VAL A 68 -6.60 -7.74 1.86
N GLY A 69 -7.75 -7.14 2.25
CA GLY A 69 -9.08 -7.68 2.01
C GLY A 69 -9.45 -7.74 0.53
N GLY A 70 -8.95 -6.80 -0.26
CA GLY A 70 -8.98 -6.83 -1.74
C GLY A 70 -7.93 -7.75 -2.35
N GLY A 71 -7.11 -8.41 -1.54
CA GLY A 71 -6.04 -9.31 -2.01
C GLY A 71 -4.78 -8.58 -2.45
N LEU A 72 -4.62 -7.27 -2.21
CA LEU A 72 -3.48 -6.53 -2.74
C LEU A 72 -2.20 -6.77 -1.93
N PRO A 73 -1.08 -7.05 -2.59
CA PRO A 73 0.24 -6.88 -2.02
C PRO A 73 0.49 -5.43 -1.61
N ILE A 74 1.18 -5.22 -0.49
CA ILE A 74 1.44 -3.87 0.03
C ILE A 74 2.93 -3.56 0.02
N ILE A 75 3.28 -2.37 -0.45
CA ILE A 75 4.59 -1.78 -0.24
C ILE A 75 4.44 -0.59 0.69
N GLY A 76 5.20 -0.55 1.77
CA GLY A 76 5.12 0.56 2.72
C GLY A 76 6.35 0.70 3.60
N PHE A 77 6.45 1.81 4.33
CA PHE A 77 7.50 1.99 5.31
C PHE A 77 7.27 1.09 6.54
N ASP A 78 8.34 0.61 7.16
CA ASP A 78 8.27 -0.21 8.39
C ASP A 78 7.95 0.67 9.60
N VAL A 79 6.69 1.04 9.71
CA VAL A 79 6.18 1.92 10.78
C VAL A 79 5.13 1.20 11.61
N CYS A 80 5.09 1.54 12.89
CA CYS A 80 4.09 1.04 13.82
C CYS A 80 2.74 1.75 13.56
N TYR A 81 1.61 1.06 13.62
CA TYR A 81 1.45 -0.38 13.86
C TYR A 81 0.90 -1.07 12.62
N GLY A 82 0.16 -0.34 11.77
CA GLY A 82 -0.56 -0.89 10.64
C GLY A 82 0.34 -1.63 9.65
N ASN A 83 1.40 -0.98 9.18
CA ASN A 83 2.30 -1.59 8.20
C ASN A 83 2.98 -2.86 8.74
N GLN A 84 3.36 -2.87 10.02
CA GLN A 84 3.95 -4.06 10.65
C GLN A 84 2.94 -5.21 10.78
N ASN A 85 1.67 -4.89 10.97
CA ASN A 85 0.61 -5.89 11.11
C ASN A 85 0.14 -6.46 9.76
N PHE A 86 0.10 -5.64 8.71
CA PHE A 86 -0.50 -6.02 7.44
C PHE A 86 0.49 -6.41 6.35
N ILE A 87 1.78 -6.11 6.51
CA ILE A 87 2.82 -6.49 5.54
C ILE A 87 3.69 -7.60 6.11
N ASP A 88 3.63 -8.78 5.52
CA ASP A 88 4.55 -9.87 5.76
C ASP A 88 5.64 -9.85 4.68
N GLU A 89 6.87 -9.50 5.08
CA GLU A 89 8.00 -9.27 4.16
C GLU A 89 8.23 -10.47 3.22
N GLY A 90 8.13 -10.21 1.93
CA GLY A 90 8.35 -11.22 0.90
C GLY A 90 7.24 -12.25 0.75
N GLN A 91 6.09 -12.08 1.41
CA GLN A 91 4.93 -12.98 1.31
C GLN A 91 3.70 -12.28 0.72
N ASN A 92 3.38 -11.07 1.20
CA ASN A 92 2.33 -10.23 0.64
C ASN A 92 2.77 -8.78 0.43
N GLY A 93 4.06 -8.50 0.46
CA GLY A 93 4.55 -7.16 0.24
C GLY A 93 5.99 -6.95 0.68
N TYR A 94 6.38 -5.69 0.71
CA TYR A 94 7.71 -5.30 1.13
C TYR A 94 7.66 -4.12 2.08
N LYS A 95 8.41 -4.22 3.19
CA LYS A 95 8.62 -3.12 4.13
C LYS A 95 9.94 -2.40 3.85
N ILE A 96 9.93 -1.11 4.03
CA ILE A 96 11.10 -0.24 3.88
C ILE A 96 11.47 0.29 5.25
N ALA A 97 12.59 -0.16 5.79
CA ALA A 97 13.09 0.35 7.05
C ALA A 97 13.37 1.85 6.95
N LEU A 98 12.86 2.61 7.93
CA LEU A 98 13.16 4.04 8.05
C LEU A 98 14.28 4.25 9.07
N ASP A 99 15.26 5.07 8.67
CA ASP A 99 16.23 5.65 9.59
C ASP A 99 15.79 7.08 9.93
N GLU A 100 15.99 7.51 11.18
CA GLU A 100 15.62 8.87 11.65
C GLU A 100 16.26 10.00 10.83
N HIS A 101 17.39 9.72 10.19
CA HIS A 101 18.15 10.69 9.39
C HIS A 101 17.95 10.51 7.87
N MET A 102 17.08 9.58 7.45
CA MET A 102 16.85 9.31 6.04
C MET A 102 16.14 10.49 5.36
N ASP A 103 16.77 11.04 4.35
CA ASP A 103 16.17 12.09 3.53
C ASP A 103 15.07 11.55 2.60
N ASP A 104 14.22 12.42 2.09
CA ASP A 104 13.10 12.04 1.23
C ASP A 104 13.56 11.42 -0.09
N LYS A 105 14.73 11.82 -0.60
CA LYS A 105 15.30 11.24 -1.82
C LYS A 105 15.65 9.76 -1.62
N SER A 106 16.22 9.43 -0.50
CA SER A 106 16.54 8.04 -0.12
C SER A 106 15.27 7.21 0.08
N LYS A 107 14.25 7.76 0.75
CA LYS A 107 12.93 7.11 0.90
C LYS A 107 12.30 6.80 -0.45
N ILE A 108 12.27 7.77 -1.36
CA ILE A 108 11.74 7.61 -2.71
C ILE A 108 12.50 6.54 -3.49
N ALA A 109 13.84 6.53 -3.40
CA ALA A 109 14.65 5.55 -4.10
C ALA A 109 14.38 4.11 -3.61
N LEU A 110 14.27 3.91 -2.30
CA LEU A 110 13.93 2.62 -1.72
C LEU A 110 12.51 2.17 -2.08
N LEU A 111 11.55 3.11 -2.06
CA LEU A 111 10.18 2.81 -2.48
C LEU A 111 10.15 2.36 -3.95
N ALA A 112 10.83 3.08 -4.83
CA ALA A 112 10.93 2.72 -6.24
C ALA A 112 11.60 1.34 -6.45
N GLU A 113 12.66 1.03 -5.69
CA GLU A 113 13.30 -0.29 -5.71
C GLU A 113 12.32 -1.41 -5.35
N LYS A 114 11.54 -1.23 -4.28
CA LYS A 114 10.56 -2.23 -3.85
C LYS A 114 9.41 -2.40 -4.85
N ILE A 115 8.97 -1.31 -5.49
CA ILE A 115 7.97 -1.38 -6.57
C ILE A 115 8.53 -2.22 -7.74
N VAL A 116 9.73 -1.92 -8.20
CA VAL A 116 10.36 -2.69 -9.28
C VAL A 116 10.51 -4.16 -8.88
N LYS A 117 10.98 -4.43 -7.66
CA LYS A 117 11.12 -5.79 -7.15
C LYS A 117 9.80 -6.55 -7.14
N LEU A 118 8.70 -5.92 -6.68
CA LEU A 118 7.38 -6.54 -6.67
C LEU A 118 6.97 -6.98 -8.07
N PHE A 119 7.02 -6.10 -9.04
CA PHE A 119 6.51 -6.36 -10.40
C PHE A 119 7.46 -7.16 -11.29
N THR A 120 8.70 -7.42 -10.87
CA THR A 120 9.69 -8.16 -11.68
C THR A 120 10.15 -9.46 -11.07
N GLN A 121 10.00 -9.66 -9.76
CA GLN A 121 10.61 -10.78 -9.05
C GLN A 121 9.64 -11.53 -8.13
N ALA A 122 8.51 -10.92 -7.74
CA ALA A 122 7.54 -11.59 -6.88
C ALA A 122 6.63 -12.54 -7.67
N ASP A 123 6.22 -13.61 -7.03
CA ASP A 123 5.09 -14.39 -7.45
C ASP A 123 3.82 -13.66 -7.02
N MET A 124 3.25 -12.88 -7.95
CA MET A 124 2.09 -12.03 -7.67
C MET A 124 0.87 -12.84 -7.22
N GLU A 125 0.64 -14.02 -7.80
CA GLU A 125 -0.47 -14.89 -7.42
C GLU A 125 -0.34 -15.32 -5.96
N ALA A 126 0.83 -15.79 -5.56
CA ALA A 126 1.11 -16.16 -4.16
C ALA A 126 0.99 -14.96 -3.21
N PHE A 127 1.42 -13.75 -3.63
CA PHE A 127 1.30 -12.54 -2.82
C PHE A 127 -0.16 -12.12 -2.62
N HIS A 128 -0.99 -12.20 -3.67
CA HIS A 128 -2.43 -11.95 -3.59
C HIS A 128 -3.11 -12.93 -2.65
N GLU A 129 -2.80 -14.22 -2.80
CA GLU A 129 -3.36 -15.28 -1.96
C GLU A 129 -3.02 -15.08 -0.48
N HIS A 130 -1.75 -14.74 -0.18
CA HIS A 130 -1.32 -14.46 1.19
C HIS A 130 -2.03 -13.22 1.78
N SER A 131 -2.27 -12.17 0.99
CA SER A 131 -3.05 -11.01 1.42
C SER A 131 -4.47 -11.41 1.81
N TYR A 132 -5.16 -12.19 1.00
CA TYR A 132 -6.50 -12.70 1.34
C TYR A 132 -6.51 -13.54 2.61
N GLU A 133 -5.55 -14.46 2.76
CA GLU A 133 -5.47 -15.28 3.97
C GLU A 133 -5.25 -14.42 5.22
N LYS A 134 -4.39 -13.41 5.12
CA LYS A 134 -4.15 -12.48 6.22
C LYS A 134 -5.41 -11.71 6.62
N ALA A 135 -6.20 -11.26 5.65
CA ALA A 135 -7.45 -10.54 5.90
C ALA A 135 -8.49 -11.37 6.67
N LYS A 136 -8.54 -12.69 6.45
CA LYS A 136 -9.47 -13.59 7.15
C LYS A 136 -9.37 -13.50 8.67
N GLY A 137 -8.17 -13.29 9.19
CA GLY A 137 -7.95 -13.12 10.64
C GLY A 137 -8.61 -11.88 11.26
N TYR A 138 -9.14 -10.98 10.42
CA TYR A 138 -9.83 -9.74 10.80
C TYR A 138 -11.33 -9.76 10.48
N LEU A 139 -11.87 -10.88 10.00
CA LEU A 139 -13.31 -11.04 9.86
C LEU A 139 -14.00 -10.91 11.22
N THR A 140 -15.22 -10.37 11.21
CA THR A 140 -15.99 -10.11 12.45
C THR A 140 -16.10 -11.35 13.32
N GLU A 141 -16.36 -12.51 12.73
CA GLU A 141 -16.49 -13.79 13.43
C GLU A 141 -15.19 -14.16 14.14
N GLU A 142 -14.08 -14.07 13.46
CA GLU A 142 -12.74 -14.38 14.01
C GLU A 142 -12.38 -13.43 15.16
N VAL A 143 -12.66 -12.14 14.99
CA VAL A 143 -12.41 -11.13 16.03
C VAL A 143 -13.30 -11.38 17.25
N VAL A 144 -14.60 -11.66 17.06
CA VAL A 144 -15.53 -11.98 18.14
C VAL A 144 -15.11 -13.23 18.92
N ASP A 145 -14.65 -14.26 18.22
CA ASP A 145 -14.19 -15.50 18.88
C ASP A 145 -12.91 -15.29 19.67
N LYS A 146 -11.98 -14.48 19.18
CA LYS A 146 -10.81 -14.06 19.96
C LYS A 146 -11.22 -13.34 21.26
N TRP A 147 -12.21 -12.45 21.19
CA TRP A 147 -12.73 -11.74 22.37
C TRP A 147 -13.40 -12.68 23.37
N LYS A 148 -14.24 -13.63 22.92
CA LYS A 148 -14.88 -14.63 23.79
C LYS A 148 -13.87 -15.50 24.56
N ASN A 149 -12.72 -15.77 23.96
CA ASN A 149 -11.65 -16.58 24.58
C ASN A 149 -10.79 -15.79 25.57
N LEU A 150 -10.97 -14.47 25.68
CA LEU A 150 -10.28 -13.60 26.64
C LEU A 150 -11.08 -13.37 27.93
N ILE A 151 -12.35 -13.76 27.96
CA ILE A 151 -13.28 -13.61 29.08
C ILE A 151 -13.53 -14.99 29.71
#